data_6baa27de7964956b1b766505246dcefe
#
_entry.id   6baa27de7964956b1b766505246dcefe
#
_cell.length_a   1.000
_cell.length_b   1.000
_cell.length_c   1.000
_cell.angle_alpha   90.00
_cell.angle_beta   90.00
_cell.angle_gamma   90.00
#
_symmetry.space_group_name_H-M   'P 1'
#
loop_
_entity.id
_entity.type
_entity.pdbx_description
1 polymer ?
#
loop_
_entity_poly.entity_id
_entity_poly.type
_entity_poly.pdbx_seq_one_letter_code
_entity_poly.pdbx_strand_id
1 'polypeptide(L)'
;MSLELRKSSKWWYGVFVVNGQKTIVNLKVAIAGTRPRKRTLQGDDEFEQSRGRAMEAYERQAKKLQEDRTGEKTLQKLAELKTGREVSFPKLDELAKHWAAIPRRKAPDERYALQCRLRLERFAKFATDHQKGVTEFIAVKPATAKAFMDAEGARGVSPKTWNDSLKLLRATFKHLHPHLSDGSNPFHGLVTKAAETVNREPFTVEELKAITEACADDDFIRPIIVTGMCTAMRRGDCCLLKWEDVDLPAGFLSVETAKTGETVDIPIFPMLAEELAKAKAKAGTAEFCFPEAALMYRSNPDGITWRVKQVLARALESMLPTASHALPPAASSPEEVRAQVEAYLTRLGKSPRVPRMRQVFDAYAAGASLDQVIASTGCSRGTVSNYLNELERETGASIVRGHRRAVKTDALQEERENGQRRASLHDFHSFRVTWITLALAAGVPLELVQRVTGHRTVAVVLKHYFRPGREDFRQALFKAMPNMLAPGSPPSPSARMEAILTGMTGNTWREDRSQLLDLLRSSNPLRTTSQAEVAPQRVS
;
A
#
# COMPACT_ATOMS: atom_id res chain seq x y z
N MET A 1 -20.74 48.08 -16.50
CA MET A 1 -21.95 47.27 -16.42
C MET A 1 -22.53 47.11 -17.79
N SER A 2 -22.64 45.91 -18.33
CA SER A 2 -23.13 45.78 -19.71
C SER A 2 -23.84 44.45 -19.98
N LEU A 3 -24.97 44.56 -20.67
CA LEU A 3 -25.63 43.41 -21.30
C LEU A 3 -24.85 43.07 -22.61
N GLU A 4 -24.86 41.82 -23.01
CA GLU A 4 -24.24 41.33 -24.23
C GLU A 4 -25.26 40.56 -25.10
N LEU A 5 -25.28 40.83 -26.36
CA LEU A 5 -26.03 40.12 -27.39
C LEU A 5 -25.08 39.25 -28.21
N ARG A 6 -25.34 37.93 -28.22
CA ARG A 6 -24.59 37.00 -29.09
C ARG A 6 -25.35 36.71 -30.36
N LYS A 7 -24.66 36.73 -31.52
CA LYS A 7 -25.28 36.59 -32.84
C LYS A 7 -26.16 35.33 -32.99
N SER A 8 -25.74 34.22 -32.36
CA SER A 8 -26.41 32.92 -32.48
C SER A 8 -27.28 32.55 -31.28
N SER A 9 -27.46 33.43 -30.27
CA SER A 9 -28.19 33.12 -29.06
C SER A 9 -29.57 33.79 -29.01
N LYS A 10 -30.56 33.06 -28.51
CA LYS A 10 -31.92 33.58 -28.22
C LYS A 10 -32.03 34.20 -26.81
N TRP A 11 -30.89 34.33 -26.09
CA TRP A 11 -30.87 34.75 -24.71
C TRP A 11 -30.03 36.00 -24.50
N TRP A 12 -30.39 36.81 -23.51
CA TRP A 12 -29.58 37.88 -22.99
C TRP A 12 -28.44 37.41 -22.11
N TYR A 13 -27.27 38.02 -22.21
CA TYR A 13 -26.11 37.74 -21.37
C TYR A 13 -25.71 38.98 -20.58
N GLY A 14 -25.32 38.79 -19.33
CA GLY A 14 -24.71 39.79 -18.46
C GLY A 14 -23.19 39.66 -18.45
N VAL A 15 -22.49 40.77 -18.58
CA VAL A 15 -21.03 40.82 -18.44
C VAL A 15 -20.68 41.34 -17.06
N PHE A 16 -20.08 40.49 -16.27
CA PHE A 16 -19.61 40.80 -14.91
C PHE A 16 -18.09 40.80 -14.88
N VAL A 17 -17.51 41.71 -14.08
CA VAL A 17 -16.07 41.67 -13.78
C VAL A 17 -15.93 41.20 -12.32
N VAL A 18 -15.38 40.00 -12.14
CA VAL A 18 -15.16 39.39 -10.84
C VAL A 18 -13.65 39.20 -10.67
N ASN A 19 -13.06 39.78 -9.65
CA ASN A 19 -11.61 39.72 -9.36
C ASN A 19 -10.72 40.07 -10.58
N GLY A 20 -11.11 41.10 -11.35
CA GLY A 20 -10.39 41.53 -12.55
C GLY A 20 -10.64 40.68 -13.79
N GLN A 21 -11.33 39.57 -13.69
CA GLN A 21 -11.68 38.70 -14.82
C GLN A 21 -13.09 38.94 -15.32
N LYS A 22 -13.20 39.05 -16.66
CA LYS A 22 -14.48 39.22 -17.35
C LYS A 22 -15.23 37.89 -17.42
N THR A 23 -16.40 37.79 -16.76
CA THR A 23 -17.26 36.59 -16.78
C THR A 23 -18.58 36.93 -17.48
N ILE A 24 -19.00 36.11 -18.43
CA ILE A 24 -20.25 36.28 -19.19
C ILE A 24 -21.25 35.21 -18.75
N VAL A 25 -22.41 35.65 -18.24
CA VAL A 25 -23.44 34.75 -17.67
C VAL A 25 -24.72 34.86 -18.49
N ASN A 26 -25.36 33.74 -18.82
CA ASN A 26 -26.69 33.70 -19.41
C ASN A 26 -27.73 34.14 -18.37
N LEU A 27 -28.45 35.20 -18.63
CA LEU A 27 -29.46 35.75 -17.71
C LEU A 27 -30.79 34.98 -17.74
N LYS A 28 -30.92 33.99 -18.64
CA LYS A 28 -32.14 33.19 -18.87
C LYS A 28 -33.36 34.03 -19.22
N VAL A 29 -33.14 35.19 -19.80
CA VAL A 29 -34.17 36.08 -20.37
C VAL A 29 -34.09 35.95 -21.89
N ALA A 30 -35.19 35.52 -22.50
CA ALA A 30 -35.28 35.40 -23.96
C ALA A 30 -35.32 36.79 -24.62
N ILE A 31 -34.65 36.92 -25.73
CA ILE A 31 -34.71 38.13 -26.57
C ILE A 31 -36.05 38.06 -27.33
N ALA A 32 -36.88 39.07 -27.17
CA ALA A 32 -38.11 39.25 -27.94
C ALA A 32 -37.96 40.43 -28.93
N GLY A 33 -38.82 40.48 -29.94
CA GLY A 33 -38.82 41.54 -30.91
C GLY A 33 -37.65 41.54 -31.89
N THR A 34 -37.53 42.63 -32.63
CA THR A 34 -36.52 42.78 -33.70
C THR A 34 -35.22 43.35 -33.16
N ARG A 35 -34.12 42.62 -33.35
CA ARG A 35 -32.77 43.04 -32.88
C ARG A 35 -32.26 44.26 -33.69
N PRO A 36 -31.89 45.36 -33.01
CA PRO A 36 -31.23 46.46 -33.69
C PRO A 36 -29.80 46.08 -34.14
N ARG A 37 -29.29 46.73 -35.22
CA ARG A 37 -27.93 46.46 -35.75
C ARG A 37 -26.80 46.69 -34.74
N LYS A 38 -26.99 47.61 -33.81
CA LYS A 38 -26.05 47.85 -32.69
C LYS A 38 -26.81 47.79 -31.36
N ARG A 39 -26.17 47.22 -30.33
CA ARG A 39 -26.70 47.09 -28.96
C ARG A 39 -27.17 48.42 -28.35
N THR A 40 -26.56 49.52 -28.73
CA THR A 40 -26.84 50.88 -28.24
C THR A 40 -28.03 51.54 -28.91
N LEU A 41 -28.53 50.96 -30.00
CA LEU A 41 -29.70 51.49 -30.70
C LEU A 41 -30.98 50.97 -30.03
N GLN A 42 -32.03 51.77 -30.13
CA GLN A 42 -33.37 51.40 -29.67
C GLN A 42 -33.97 50.38 -30.63
N GLY A 43 -34.56 49.32 -30.11
CA GLY A 43 -35.32 48.31 -30.87
C GLY A 43 -36.80 48.61 -30.88
N ASP A 44 -37.62 47.63 -31.28
CA ASP A 44 -39.07 47.71 -31.10
C ASP A 44 -39.48 47.54 -29.63
N ASP A 45 -40.75 47.75 -29.32
CA ASP A 45 -41.24 47.74 -27.95
C ASP A 45 -41.02 46.36 -27.25
N GLU A 46 -41.17 45.27 -27.99
CA GLU A 46 -40.92 43.92 -27.44
C GLU A 46 -39.43 43.70 -27.10
N PHE A 47 -38.55 44.21 -27.96
CA PHE A 47 -37.12 44.13 -27.70
C PHE A 47 -36.72 44.94 -26.45
N GLU A 48 -37.25 46.18 -26.33
CA GLU A 48 -36.99 47.00 -25.16
C GLU A 48 -37.54 46.46 -23.87
N GLN A 49 -38.73 45.82 -23.90
CA GLN A 49 -39.30 45.10 -22.73
C GLN A 49 -38.40 43.90 -22.37
N SER A 50 -37.88 43.17 -23.35
CA SER A 50 -36.98 42.05 -23.07
C SER A 50 -35.64 42.52 -22.52
N ARG A 51 -35.15 43.70 -23.00
CA ARG A 51 -33.95 44.37 -22.49
C ARG A 51 -34.11 44.81 -21.02
N GLY A 52 -35.29 45.41 -20.69
CA GLY A 52 -35.65 45.79 -19.32
C GLY A 52 -35.61 44.60 -18.36
N ARG A 53 -36.26 43.50 -18.73
CA ARG A 53 -36.22 42.22 -17.94
C ARG A 53 -34.80 41.66 -17.79
N ALA A 54 -33.99 41.78 -18.83
CA ALA A 54 -32.60 41.37 -18.80
C ALA A 54 -31.74 42.25 -17.88
N MET A 55 -32.04 43.55 -17.81
CA MET A 55 -31.37 44.49 -16.91
C MET A 55 -31.72 44.20 -15.45
N GLU A 56 -32.98 43.98 -15.15
CA GLU A 56 -33.41 43.56 -13.79
C GLU A 56 -32.77 42.23 -13.33
N ALA A 57 -32.68 41.26 -14.27
CA ALA A 57 -32.00 39.99 -14.00
C ALA A 57 -30.50 40.20 -13.79
N TYR A 58 -29.88 41.12 -14.54
CA TYR A 58 -28.50 41.53 -14.37
C TYR A 58 -28.25 42.17 -12.99
N GLU A 59 -29.08 43.13 -12.60
CA GLU A 59 -28.97 43.82 -11.31
C GLU A 59 -29.17 42.87 -10.13
N ARG A 60 -30.15 41.96 -10.20
CA ARG A 60 -30.34 40.91 -9.19
C ARG A 60 -29.10 40.04 -9.05
N GLN A 61 -28.50 39.64 -10.18
CA GLN A 61 -27.28 38.83 -10.17
C GLN A 61 -26.07 39.62 -9.66
N ALA A 62 -25.95 40.89 -10.03
CA ALA A 62 -24.90 41.79 -9.57
C ALA A 62 -24.97 42.05 -8.05
N LYS A 63 -26.19 42.26 -7.53
CA LYS A 63 -26.44 42.43 -6.09
C LYS A 63 -26.07 41.18 -5.30
N LYS A 64 -26.44 40.01 -5.79
CA LYS A 64 -26.07 38.72 -5.18
C LYS A 64 -24.55 38.50 -5.16
N LEU A 65 -23.84 38.85 -6.24
CA LEU A 65 -22.37 38.79 -6.30
C LEU A 65 -21.70 39.79 -5.35
N GLN A 66 -22.33 40.93 -5.13
CA GLN A 66 -21.86 41.97 -4.18
C GLN A 66 -22.13 41.55 -2.73
N GLU A 67 -23.28 40.94 -2.45
CA GLU A 67 -23.61 40.39 -1.11
C GLU A 67 -22.65 39.25 -0.73
N ASP A 68 -22.35 38.36 -1.64
CA ASP A 68 -21.35 37.30 -1.42
C ASP A 68 -19.96 37.91 -1.08
N ARG A 69 -19.53 38.98 -1.77
CA ARG A 69 -18.28 39.70 -1.46
C ARG A 69 -18.33 40.45 -0.13
N THR A 70 -19.48 41.01 0.20
CA THR A 70 -19.66 41.74 1.47
C THR A 70 -19.60 40.73 2.63
N GLY A 71 -20.13 39.53 2.44
CA GLY A 71 -20.03 38.42 3.42
C GLY A 71 -18.59 38.04 3.73
N GLU A 72 -17.74 37.89 2.70
CA GLU A 72 -16.31 37.57 2.86
C GLU A 72 -15.58 38.68 3.62
N LYS A 73 -15.77 39.96 3.24
CA LYS A 73 -15.20 41.12 3.93
C LYS A 73 -15.70 41.25 5.37
N THR A 74 -16.96 40.92 5.62
CA THR A 74 -17.54 40.94 6.96
C THR A 74 -16.92 39.85 7.84
N LEU A 75 -16.72 38.63 7.31
CA LEU A 75 -16.05 37.55 8.02
C LEU A 75 -14.58 37.89 8.31
N GLN A 76 -13.87 38.50 7.36
CA GLN A 76 -12.51 38.97 7.55
C GLN A 76 -12.44 40.01 8.67
N LYS A 77 -13.30 41.01 8.62
CA LYS A 77 -13.36 42.06 9.64
C LYS A 77 -13.77 41.54 11.03
N LEU A 78 -14.69 40.58 11.11
CA LEU A 78 -15.03 39.89 12.36
C LEU A 78 -13.85 39.08 12.93
N ALA A 79 -13.11 38.41 12.06
CA ALA A 79 -11.92 37.66 12.45
C ALA A 79 -10.81 38.59 12.95
N GLU A 80 -10.59 39.73 12.27
CA GLU A 80 -9.66 40.77 12.70
C GLU A 80 -10.05 41.39 14.07
N LEU A 81 -11.32 41.72 14.25
CA LEU A 81 -11.84 42.22 15.53
C LEU A 81 -11.68 41.18 16.65
N LYS A 82 -11.87 39.91 16.38
CA LYS A 82 -11.77 38.84 17.37
C LYS A 82 -10.34 38.47 17.71
N THR A 83 -9.42 38.58 16.76
CA THR A 83 -8.00 38.19 16.92
C THR A 83 -7.07 39.36 17.21
N GLY A 84 -7.51 40.60 16.94
CA GLY A 84 -6.69 41.81 17.02
C GLY A 84 -5.55 41.86 16.00
N ARG A 85 -5.58 41.04 14.96
CA ARG A 85 -4.56 40.92 13.92
C ARG A 85 -5.21 40.93 12.54
N GLU A 86 -4.52 41.45 11.55
CA GLU A 86 -4.93 41.36 10.17
C GLU A 86 -4.94 39.86 9.75
N VAL A 87 -6.10 39.41 9.33
CA VAL A 87 -6.32 38.00 8.95
C VAL A 87 -6.43 37.91 7.43
N SER A 88 -5.41 37.39 6.78
CA SER A 88 -5.51 37.02 5.38
C SER A 88 -5.92 35.55 5.25
N PHE A 89 -6.90 35.24 4.44
CA PHE A 89 -7.32 33.88 4.20
C PHE A 89 -6.54 33.27 3.04
N PRO A 90 -6.00 32.04 3.21
CA PRO A 90 -5.32 31.35 2.13
C PRO A 90 -6.22 31.17 0.92
N LYS A 91 -5.64 31.29 -0.26
CA LYS A 91 -6.31 30.99 -1.53
C LYS A 91 -6.45 29.49 -1.71
N LEU A 92 -7.46 29.07 -2.46
CA LEU A 92 -7.72 27.66 -2.73
C LEU A 92 -6.59 26.99 -3.52
N ASP A 93 -5.95 27.67 -4.45
CA ASP A 93 -4.81 27.18 -5.22
C ASP A 93 -3.55 26.98 -4.37
N GLU A 94 -3.43 27.71 -3.25
CA GLU A 94 -2.33 27.59 -2.30
C GLU A 94 -2.61 26.58 -1.17
N LEU A 95 -3.76 25.91 -1.17
CA LEU A 95 -4.18 25.02 -0.07
C LEU A 95 -3.15 23.92 0.24
N ALA A 96 -2.55 23.34 -0.79
CA ALA A 96 -1.52 22.33 -0.64
C ALA A 96 -0.22 22.88 -0.01
N LYS A 97 0.17 24.10 -0.36
CA LYS A 97 1.32 24.82 0.20
C LYS A 97 1.10 25.10 1.68
N HIS A 98 -0.07 25.63 2.03
CA HIS A 98 -0.43 25.88 3.43
C HIS A 98 -0.50 24.60 4.25
N TRP A 99 -1.05 23.51 3.69
CA TRP A 99 -1.03 22.20 4.36
C TRP A 99 0.40 21.71 4.62
N ALA A 100 1.32 21.89 3.67
CA ALA A 100 2.72 21.49 3.84
C ALA A 100 3.43 22.28 4.95
N ALA A 101 3.07 23.54 5.12
CA ALA A 101 3.63 24.43 6.15
C ALA A 101 3.07 24.19 7.58
N ILE A 102 2.06 23.33 7.75
CA ILE A 102 1.50 23.02 9.07
C ILE A 102 2.58 22.41 9.97
N PRO A 103 2.88 22.96 11.15
CA PRO A 103 3.83 22.38 12.08
C PRO A 103 3.44 20.97 12.52
N ARG A 104 4.38 20.03 12.47
CA ARG A 104 4.18 18.64 12.86
C ARG A 104 5.35 18.14 13.69
N ARG A 105 5.09 17.23 14.63
CA ARG A 105 6.15 16.59 15.43
C ARG A 105 7.14 15.81 14.55
N LYS A 106 6.68 15.20 13.45
CA LYS A 106 7.49 14.50 12.44
C LYS A 106 6.99 14.90 11.06
N ALA A 107 7.90 15.25 10.17
CA ALA A 107 7.55 15.50 8.77
C ALA A 107 6.90 14.24 8.15
N PRO A 108 5.88 14.41 7.30
CA PRO A 108 5.32 13.31 6.54
C PRO A 108 6.38 12.79 5.54
N ASP A 109 6.35 11.48 5.25
CA ASP A 109 7.18 10.97 4.17
C ASP A 109 6.74 11.57 2.81
N GLU A 110 7.67 11.62 1.87
CA GLU A 110 7.48 12.27 0.57
C GLU A 110 6.29 11.71 -0.22
N ARG A 111 6.10 10.37 -0.17
CA ARG A 111 4.99 9.71 -0.89
C ARG A 111 3.63 10.10 -0.30
N TYR A 112 3.53 10.14 1.03
CA TYR A 112 2.32 10.59 1.70
C TYR A 112 2.07 12.08 1.47
N ALA A 113 3.12 12.91 1.53
CA ALA A 113 3.03 14.34 1.24
C ALA A 113 2.55 14.60 -0.19
N LEU A 114 3.08 13.87 -1.17
CA LEU A 114 2.62 13.92 -2.56
C LEU A 114 1.14 13.54 -2.70
N GLN A 115 0.70 12.46 -2.04
CA GLN A 115 -0.70 12.03 -2.07
C GLN A 115 -1.63 13.08 -1.47
N CYS A 116 -1.25 13.70 -0.35
CA CYS A 116 -2.02 14.77 0.27
C CYS A 116 -2.10 15.99 -0.64
N ARG A 117 -0.96 16.40 -1.23
CA ARG A 117 -0.90 17.50 -2.20
C ARG A 117 -1.86 17.28 -3.36
N LEU A 118 -1.78 16.14 -4.03
CA LEU A 118 -2.64 15.81 -5.17
C LEU A 118 -4.14 15.79 -4.82
N ARG A 119 -4.50 15.39 -3.60
CA ARG A 119 -5.89 15.43 -3.13
C ARG A 119 -6.38 16.85 -2.89
N LEU A 120 -5.54 17.70 -2.29
CA LEU A 120 -5.85 19.11 -2.01
C LEU A 120 -5.95 19.93 -3.31
N GLU A 121 -5.03 19.75 -4.24
CA GLU A 121 -5.05 20.38 -5.57
C GLU A 121 -6.32 19.99 -6.37
N ARG A 122 -6.71 18.72 -6.31
CA ARG A 122 -7.95 18.23 -6.94
C ARG A 122 -9.18 18.85 -6.33
N PHE A 123 -9.21 18.97 -4.99
CA PHE A 123 -10.31 19.65 -4.32
C PHE A 123 -10.35 21.14 -4.70
N ALA A 124 -9.23 21.83 -4.68
CA ALA A 124 -9.14 23.25 -5.04
C ALA A 124 -9.68 23.50 -6.46
N LYS A 125 -9.23 22.70 -7.43
CA LYS A 125 -9.74 22.76 -8.80
C LYS A 125 -11.25 22.50 -8.87
N PHE A 126 -11.73 21.44 -8.24
CA PHE A 126 -13.17 21.12 -8.22
C PHE A 126 -13.99 22.26 -7.61
N ALA A 127 -13.54 22.82 -6.50
CA ALA A 127 -14.26 23.91 -5.81
C ALA A 127 -14.35 25.16 -6.69
N THR A 128 -13.26 25.52 -7.38
CA THR A 128 -13.23 26.66 -8.32
C THR A 128 -14.17 26.44 -9.51
N ASP A 129 -14.19 25.22 -10.06
CA ASP A 129 -15.04 24.88 -11.21
C ASP A 129 -16.54 24.79 -10.81
N HIS A 130 -16.83 24.25 -9.63
CA HIS A 130 -18.20 23.99 -9.17
C HIS A 130 -18.87 25.24 -8.55
N GLN A 131 -18.12 26.02 -7.76
CA GLN A 131 -18.60 27.23 -7.09
C GLN A 131 -17.98 28.47 -7.77
N LYS A 132 -18.67 29.05 -8.74
CA LYS A 132 -18.18 30.21 -9.48
C LYS A 132 -17.82 31.37 -8.56
N GLY A 133 -16.62 31.92 -8.74
CA GLY A 133 -16.12 33.08 -8.02
C GLY A 133 -15.47 32.77 -6.67
N VAL A 134 -15.39 31.52 -6.24
CA VAL A 134 -14.64 31.13 -5.05
C VAL A 134 -13.14 31.17 -5.34
N THR A 135 -12.42 31.97 -4.55
CA THR A 135 -10.95 32.09 -4.64
C THR A 135 -10.28 31.77 -3.31
N GLU A 136 -10.99 31.96 -2.21
CA GLU A 136 -10.50 31.73 -0.85
C GLU A 136 -11.15 30.49 -0.26
N PHE A 137 -10.39 29.75 0.57
CA PHE A 137 -10.91 28.52 1.15
C PHE A 137 -12.08 28.75 2.12
N ILE A 138 -12.14 29.93 2.77
CA ILE A 138 -13.22 30.26 3.71
C ILE A 138 -14.58 30.44 3.01
N ALA A 139 -14.57 30.75 1.71
CA ALA A 139 -15.79 30.94 0.92
C ALA A 139 -16.37 29.61 0.41
N VAL A 140 -15.72 28.48 0.67
CA VAL A 140 -16.20 27.15 0.28
C VAL A 140 -17.45 26.80 1.07
N LYS A 141 -18.55 26.53 0.35
CA LYS A 141 -19.85 26.17 0.94
C LYS A 141 -19.93 24.68 1.30
N PRO A 142 -20.69 24.29 2.33
CA PRO A 142 -20.93 22.87 2.64
C PRO A 142 -21.48 22.06 1.45
N ALA A 143 -22.30 22.68 0.61
CA ALA A 143 -22.79 22.05 -0.62
C ALA A 143 -21.66 21.68 -1.60
N THR A 144 -20.64 22.56 -1.74
CA THR A 144 -19.47 22.30 -2.59
C THR A 144 -18.60 21.19 -2.01
N ALA A 145 -18.40 21.18 -0.68
CA ALA A 145 -17.67 20.13 0.01
C ALA A 145 -18.37 18.75 -0.17
N LYS A 146 -19.70 18.73 0.00
CA LYS A 146 -20.50 17.51 -0.25
C LYS A 146 -20.38 17.05 -1.69
N ALA A 147 -20.59 17.95 -2.67
CA ALA A 147 -20.51 17.62 -4.09
C ALA A 147 -19.13 17.06 -4.49
N PHE A 148 -18.05 17.59 -3.92
CA PHE A 148 -16.70 17.03 -4.11
C PHE A 148 -16.59 15.60 -3.57
N MET A 149 -17.09 15.35 -2.36
CA MET A 149 -17.03 14.02 -1.77
C MET A 149 -17.94 13.02 -2.50
N ASP A 150 -19.04 13.46 -3.06
CA ASP A 150 -19.89 12.64 -3.94
C ASP A 150 -19.14 12.31 -5.25
N ALA A 151 -18.44 13.29 -5.85
CA ALA A 151 -17.60 13.08 -7.03
C ALA A 151 -16.43 12.12 -6.75
N GLU A 152 -15.77 12.21 -5.59
CA GLU A 152 -14.75 11.23 -5.17
C GLU A 152 -15.36 9.83 -5.03
N GLY A 153 -16.59 9.70 -4.54
CA GLY A 153 -17.31 8.42 -4.51
C GLY A 153 -17.56 7.86 -5.91
N ALA A 154 -18.02 8.72 -6.83
CA ALA A 154 -18.30 8.33 -8.23
C ALA A 154 -17.05 7.88 -9.01
N ARG A 155 -15.83 8.26 -8.56
CA ARG A 155 -14.57 7.76 -9.12
C ARG A 155 -14.28 6.28 -8.79
N GLY A 156 -15.11 5.61 -8.02
CA GLY A 156 -14.92 4.21 -7.61
C GLY A 156 -13.75 4.00 -6.64
N VAL A 157 -13.37 5.01 -5.85
CA VAL A 157 -12.35 4.85 -4.82
C VAL A 157 -12.90 4.04 -3.63
N SER A 158 -12.02 3.27 -2.97
CA SER A 158 -12.43 2.51 -1.79
C SER A 158 -12.95 3.42 -0.66
N PRO A 159 -13.87 2.93 0.20
CA PRO A 159 -14.36 3.68 1.36
C PRO A 159 -13.23 4.23 2.24
N LYS A 160 -12.14 3.48 2.39
CA LYS A 160 -10.96 3.95 3.11
C LYS A 160 -10.32 5.17 2.44
N THR A 161 -10.10 5.12 1.12
CA THR A 161 -9.50 6.24 0.37
C THR A 161 -10.39 7.47 0.41
N TRP A 162 -11.70 7.29 0.30
CA TRP A 162 -12.70 8.33 0.46
C TRP A 162 -12.64 8.97 1.86
N ASN A 163 -12.61 8.14 2.91
CA ASN A 163 -12.48 8.59 4.30
C ASN A 163 -11.17 9.33 4.56
N ASP A 164 -10.06 8.87 3.98
CA ASP A 164 -8.76 9.53 4.09
C ASP A 164 -8.78 10.92 3.43
N SER A 165 -9.47 11.07 2.30
CA SER A 165 -9.68 12.38 1.65
C SER A 165 -10.53 13.31 2.52
N LEU A 166 -11.63 12.81 3.08
CA LEU A 166 -12.48 13.57 4.00
C LEU A 166 -11.71 14.03 5.25
N LYS A 167 -10.94 13.12 5.88
CA LYS A 167 -10.14 13.44 7.07
C LYS A 167 -9.07 14.47 6.77
N LEU A 168 -8.39 14.36 5.63
CA LEU A 168 -7.39 15.33 5.19
C LEU A 168 -8.00 16.71 5.02
N LEU A 169 -9.09 16.83 4.26
CA LEU A 169 -9.76 18.10 3.99
C LEU A 169 -10.30 18.71 5.28
N ARG A 170 -11.01 17.91 6.10
CA ARG A 170 -11.53 18.37 7.39
C ARG A 170 -10.43 18.91 8.32
N ALA A 171 -9.31 18.18 8.44
CA ALA A 171 -8.18 18.58 9.27
C ALA A 171 -7.48 19.82 8.70
N THR A 172 -7.32 19.94 7.39
CA THR A 172 -6.71 21.10 6.74
C THR A 172 -7.54 22.35 6.97
N PHE A 173 -8.85 22.28 6.75
CA PHE A 173 -9.75 23.41 7.00
C PHE A 173 -9.81 23.82 8.48
N LYS A 174 -9.81 22.84 9.40
CA LYS A 174 -9.75 23.11 10.84
C LYS A 174 -8.44 23.81 11.23
N HIS A 175 -7.32 23.38 10.66
CA HIS A 175 -6.01 23.94 10.99
C HIS A 175 -5.82 25.36 10.44
N LEU A 176 -6.29 25.63 9.23
CA LEU A 176 -6.21 26.95 8.61
C LEU A 176 -7.11 27.98 9.31
N HIS A 177 -8.11 27.51 10.06
CA HIS A 177 -9.02 28.36 10.83
C HIS A 177 -9.25 27.88 12.26
N PRO A 178 -8.23 27.94 13.12
CA PRO A 178 -8.37 27.50 14.51
C PRO A 178 -9.37 28.32 15.34
N HIS A 179 -9.70 29.55 14.88
CA HIS A 179 -10.61 30.44 15.56
C HIS A 179 -12.08 30.34 15.10
N LEU A 180 -12.36 29.62 14.04
CA LEU A 180 -13.72 29.32 13.60
C LEU A 180 -14.26 28.13 14.38
N SER A 181 -15.55 28.17 14.72
CA SER A 181 -16.23 27.04 15.34
C SER A 181 -16.21 25.83 14.38
N ASP A 182 -16.24 24.62 14.92
CA ASP A 182 -16.29 23.40 14.10
C ASP A 182 -17.46 23.39 13.09
N GLY A 183 -18.57 24.09 13.41
CA GLY A 183 -19.72 24.26 12.51
C GLY A 183 -19.45 25.09 11.25
N SER A 184 -18.38 25.89 11.21
CA SER A 184 -17.99 26.65 10.01
C SER A 184 -17.11 25.86 9.04
N ASN A 185 -16.61 24.69 9.43
CA ASN A 185 -15.87 23.81 8.54
C ASN A 185 -16.83 23.14 7.54
N PRO A 186 -16.69 23.37 6.23
CA PRO A 186 -17.64 22.85 5.23
C PRO A 186 -17.72 21.32 5.18
N PHE A 187 -16.73 20.61 5.74
CA PHE A 187 -16.69 19.15 5.82
C PHE A 187 -17.21 18.60 7.17
N HIS A 188 -17.60 19.46 8.11
CA HIS A 188 -17.94 19.03 9.48
C HIS A 188 -19.07 18.01 9.52
N GLY A 189 -20.18 18.27 8.81
CA GLY A 189 -21.38 17.43 8.80
C GLY A 189 -21.28 16.14 7.98
N LEU A 190 -20.17 15.89 7.27
CA LEU A 190 -20.03 14.70 6.44
C LEU A 190 -19.61 13.49 7.29
N VAL A 191 -20.29 12.36 7.14
CA VAL A 191 -20.01 11.14 7.90
C VAL A 191 -19.08 10.23 7.11
N THR A 192 -18.15 9.56 7.80
CA THR A 192 -17.25 8.57 7.19
C THR A 192 -18.03 7.33 6.74
N LYS A 193 -17.67 6.79 5.60
CA LYS A 193 -18.23 5.53 5.09
C LYS A 193 -17.72 4.35 5.94
N ALA A 194 -18.56 3.33 6.13
CA ALA A 194 -18.12 2.06 6.65
C ALA A 194 -17.05 1.50 5.69
N ALA A 195 -15.92 1.09 6.24
CA ALA A 195 -14.82 0.52 5.48
C ALA A 195 -14.68 -0.95 5.86
N GLU A 196 -14.81 -1.80 4.87
CA GLU A 196 -14.50 -3.20 5.01
C GLU A 196 -13.01 -3.37 5.34
N THR A 197 -12.71 -4.16 6.37
CA THR A 197 -11.34 -4.45 6.78
C THR A 197 -11.02 -5.90 6.44
N VAL A 198 -10.36 -6.11 5.31
CA VAL A 198 -9.74 -7.39 4.99
C VAL A 198 -8.40 -7.45 5.70
N ASN A 199 -8.25 -8.40 6.62
CA ASN A 199 -7.01 -8.61 7.34
C ASN A 199 -6.10 -9.57 6.56
N ARG A 200 -4.76 -9.44 6.75
CA ARG A 200 -3.82 -10.44 6.27
C ARG A 200 -3.98 -11.71 7.10
N GLU A 201 -3.81 -12.83 6.43
CA GLU A 201 -3.81 -14.13 7.05
C GLU A 201 -2.39 -14.58 7.38
N PRO A 202 -2.20 -15.32 8.48
CA PRO A 202 -0.93 -15.96 8.77
C PRO A 202 -0.67 -17.10 7.79
N PHE A 203 0.59 -17.40 7.54
CA PHE A 203 0.99 -18.60 6.82
C PHE A 203 1.03 -19.81 7.76
N THR A 204 0.67 -20.98 7.26
CA THR A 204 0.89 -22.26 7.94
C THR A 204 2.38 -22.63 7.89
N VAL A 205 2.78 -23.64 8.66
CA VAL A 205 4.16 -24.14 8.66
C VAL A 205 4.52 -24.74 7.29
N GLU A 206 3.58 -25.40 6.66
CA GLU A 206 3.72 -26.01 5.33
C GLU A 206 3.91 -24.92 4.27
N GLU A 207 3.13 -23.86 4.33
CA GLU A 207 3.28 -22.69 3.44
C GLU A 207 4.62 -21.99 3.64
N LEU A 208 5.09 -21.83 4.88
CA LEU A 208 6.42 -21.26 5.15
C LEU A 208 7.54 -22.11 4.53
N LYS A 209 7.44 -23.45 4.59
CA LYS A 209 8.38 -24.36 3.93
C LYS A 209 8.34 -24.18 2.42
N ALA A 210 7.14 -24.21 1.81
CA ALA A 210 6.97 -24.02 0.37
C ALA A 210 7.49 -22.65 -0.10
N ILE A 211 7.28 -21.57 0.69
CA ILE A 211 7.82 -20.24 0.40
C ILE A 211 9.35 -20.24 0.42
N THR A 212 9.94 -20.93 1.41
CA THR A 212 11.40 -21.03 1.55
C THR A 212 12.01 -21.78 0.37
N GLU A 213 11.37 -22.86 -0.09
CA GLU A 213 11.75 -23.64 -1.27
C GLU A 213 11.56 -22.83 -2.56
N ALA A 214 10.43 -22.12 -2.71
CA ALA A 214 10.13 -21.32 -3.89
C ALA A 214 11.11 -20.16 -4.11
N CYS A 215 11.86 -19.73 -3.10
CA CYS A 215 12.89 -18.70 -3.19
C CYS A 215 14.32 -19.23 -2.97
N ALA A 216 14.54 -20.55 -2.91
CA ALA A 216 15.83 -21.13 -2.57
C ALA A 216 16.99 -20.61 -3.44
N ASP A 217 16.75 -20.48 -4.75
CA ASP A 217 17.75 -20.07 -5.75
C ASP A 217 17.68 -18.55 -6.07
N ASP A 218 16.94 -17.76 -5.29
CA ASP A 218 16.80 -16.32 -5.55
C ASP A 218 17.59 -15.52 -4.53
N ASP A 219 18.88 -15.34 -4.79
CA ASP A 219 19.82 -14.60 -3.93
C ASP A 219 19.40 -13.17 -3.62
N PHE A 220 18.52 -12.58 -4.43
CA PHE A 220 18.04 -11.23 -4.22
C PHE A 220 16.87 -11.15 -3.23
N ILE A 221 15.84 -11.99 -3.39
CA ILE A 221 14.61 -11.84 -2.60
C ILE A 221 14.57 -12.78 -1.39
N ARG A 222 15.29 -13.91 -1.43
CA ARG A 222 15.35 -14.88 -0.33
C ARG A 222 15.81 -14.23 0.98
N PRO A 223 16.91 -13.45 1.05
CA PRO A 223 17.35 -12.84 2.29
C PRO A 223 16.28 -11.92 2.90
N ILE A 224 15.53 -11.20 2.06
CA ILE A 224 14.48 -10.29 2.50
C ILE A 224 13.28 -11.05 3.07
N ILE A 225 12.88 -12.16 2.43
CA ILE A 225 11.81 -13.04 2.90
C ILE A 225 12.20 -13.68 4.23
N VAL A 226 13.40 -14.27 4.31
CA VAL A 226 13.90 -14.91 5.55
C VAL A 226 13.98 -13.89 6.69
N THR A 227 14.50 -12.68 6.43
CA THR A 227 14.51 -11.62 7.44
C THR A 227 13.08 -11.32 7.93
N GLY A 228 12.12 -11.16 7.03
CA GLY A 228 10.73 -10.92 7.40
C GLY A 228 10.09 -12.04 8.20
N MET A 229 10.37 -13.30 7.84
CA MET A 229 9.89 -14.50 8.55
C MET A 229 10.46 -14.61 9.95
N CYS A 230 11.76 -14.36 10.12
CA CYS A 230 12.46 -14.55 11.40
C CYS A 230 12.28 -13.37 12.37
N THR A 231 12.01 -12.16 11.89
CA THR A 231 12.06 -10.96 12.72
C THR A 231 10.72 -10.24 12.89
N ALA A 232 9.72 -10.60 12.13
CA ALA A 232 8.47 -9.83 12.02
C ALA A 232 8.66 -8.36 11.60
N MET A 233 9.82 -7.96 11.11
CA MET A 233 10.10 -6.59 10.66
C MET A 233 9.24 -6.22 9.45
N ARG A 234 9.02 -4.92 9.26
CA ARG A 234 8.35 -4.45 8.05
C ARG A 234 9.27 -4.58 6.85
N ARG A 235 8.70 -4.74 5.67
CA ARG A 235 9.46 -4.88 4.41
C ARG A 235 10.57 -3.83 4.25
N GLY A 236 10.26 -2.56 4.56
CA GLY A 236 11.24 -1.49 4.47
C GLY A 236 12.40 -1.67 5.44
N ASP A 237 12.10 -2.05 6.66
CA ASP A 237 13.10 -2.27 7.70
C ASP A 237 14.00 -3.49 7.33
N CYS A 238 13.43 -4.55 6.74
CA CYS A 238 14.22 -5.69 6.22
C CYS A 238 15.14 -5.30 5.05
N CYS A 239 14.63 -4.51 4.09
CA CYS A 239 15.44 -4.08 2.94
C CYS A 239 16.55 -3.08 3.32
N LEU A 240 16.33 -2.29 4.36
CA LEU A 240 17.24 -1.24 4.82
C LEU A 240 18.04 -1.62 6.07
N LEU A 241 18.09 -2.91 6.42
CA LEU A 241 18.86 -3.42 7.55
C LEU A 241 20.33 -3.11 7.36
N LYS A 242 20.96 -2.48 8.34
CA LYS A 242 22.36 -2.11 8.32
C LYS A 242 23.21 -3.08 9.12
N TRP A 243 24.51 -3.14 8.81
CA TRP A 243 25.44 -3.95 9.58
C TRP A 243 25.67 -3.43 11.00
N GLU A 244 25.49 -2.13 11.25
CA GLU A 244 25.55 -1.54 12.60
C GLU A 244 24.43 -2.03 13.53
N ASP A 245 23.30 -2.47 12.95
CA ASP A 245 22.15 -3.01 13.69
C ASP A 245 22.28 -4.51 14.00
N VAL A 246 23.35 -5.19 13.50
CA VAL A 246 23.52 -6.65 13.56
C VAL A 246 24.64 -7.04 14.48
N ASP A 247 24.32 -7.63 15.62
CA ASP A 247 25.28 -8.25 16.55
C ASP A 247 25.23 -9.78 16.40
N LEU A 248 26.02 -10.31 15.44
CA LEU A 248 26.11 -11.75 15.21
C LEU A 248 26.67 -12.52 16.41
N PRO A 249 27.76 -12.03 17.10
CA PRO A 249 28.25 -12.69 18.33
C PRO A 249 27.22 -12.79 19.43
N ALA A 250 26.46 -11.72 19.71
CA ALA A 250 25.41 -11.73 20.72
C ALA A 250 24.12 -12.43 20.23
N GLY A 251 23.95 -12.60 18.91
CA GLY A 251 22.76 -13.22 18.32
C GLY A 251 21.54 -12.33 18.32
N PHE A 252 21.71 -10.99 18.19
CA PHE A 252 20.62 -10.03 18.22
C PHE A 252 20.71 -9.01 17.06
N LEU A 253 19.55 -8.50 16.66
CA LEU A 253 19.38 -7.30 15.85
C LEU A 253 18.83 -6.21 16.75
N SER A 254 19.47 -5.02 16.75
CA SER A 254 18.99 -3.82 17.45
C SER A 254 18.59 -2.75 16.44
N VAL A 255 17.31 -2.71 16.08
CA VAL A 255 16.82 -1.91 14.95
C VAL A 255 15.90 -0.79 15.43
N GLU A 256 16.15 0.44 15.01
CA GLU A 256 15.18 1.53 15.12
C GLU A 256 14.14 1.43 13.99
N THR A 257 12.88 1.18 14.34
CA THR A 257 11.80 0.99 13.36
C THR A 257 11.46 2.32 12.67
N ALA A 258 11.56 2.40 11.36
CA ALA A 258 11.35 3.62 10.56
C ALA A 258 9.98 4.28 10.81
N LYS A 259 8.93 3.50 11.10
CA LYS A 259 7.57 4.00 11.29
C LYS A 259 7.29 4.58 12.68
N THR A 260 7.86 4.00 13.74
CA THR A 260 7.55 4.37 15.13
C THR A 260 8.71 5.06 15.84
N GLY A 261 9.96 4.90 15.35
CA GLY A 261 11.17 5.39 16.00
C GLY A 261 11.49 4.64 17.31
N GLU A 262 10.96 3.44 17.47
CA GLU A 262 11.21 2.59 18.62
C GLU A 262 12.39 1.67 18.30
N THR A 263 13.38 1.58 19.19
CA THR A 263 14.45 0.58 19.11
C THR A 263 13.93 -0.75 19.64
N VAL A 264 14.13 -1.81 18.87
CA VAL A 264 13.70 -3.17 19.20
C VAL A 264 14.87 -4.14 19.09
N ASP A 265 15.02 -5.01 20.07
CA ASP A 265 16.00 -6.09 20.08
C ASP A 265 15.30 -7.39 19.65
N ILE A 266 15.78 -7.99 18.57
CA ILE A 266 15.19 -9.17 17.95
C ILE A 266 16.24 -10.28 17.92
N PRO A 267 15.98 -11.47 18.48
CA PRO A 267 16.91 -12.58 18.40
C PRO A 267 17.10 -13.07 16.95
N ILE A 268 18.33 -13.39 16.59
CA ILE A 268 18.67 -13.93 15.27
C ILE A 268 18.45 -15.43 15.26
N PHE A 269 17.47 -15.89 14.49
CA PHE A 269 17.23 -17.32 14.27
C PHE A 269 18.31 -17.94 13.37
N PRO A 270 18.62 -19.25 13.47
CA PRO A 270 19.66 -19.89 12.67
C PRO A 270 19.55 -19.65 11.17
N MET A 271 18.34 -19.75 10.61
CA MET A 271 18.09 -19.49 9.18
C MET A 271 18.49 -18.06 8.78
N LEU A 272 18.22 -17.07 9.63
CA LEU A 272 18.61 -15.68 9.37
C LEU A 272 20.12 -15.49 9.53
N ALA A 273 20.74 -16.16 10.51
CA ALA A 273 22.20 -16.12 10.70
C ALA A 273 22.94 -16.63 9.46
N GLU A 274 22.47 -17.69 8.82
CA GLU A 274 23.02 -18.21 7.56
C GLU A 274 22.92 -17.19 6.42
N GLU A 275 21.77 -16.55 6.25
CA GLU A 275 21.60 -15.52 5.20
C GLU A 275 22.47 -14.28 5.47
N LEU A 276 22.58 -13.86 6.73
CA LEU A 276 23.46 -12.75 7.12
C LEU A 276 24.95 -13.12 6.91
N ALA A 277 25.35 -14.35 7.22
CA ALA A 277 26.73 -14.81 6.96
C ALA A 277 27.05 -14.81 5.47
N LYS A 278 26.15 -15.32 4.61
CA LYS A 278 26.28 -15.25 3.15
C LYS A 278 26.36 -13.81 2.64
N ALA A 279 25.50 -12.94 3.18
CA ALA A 279 25.49 -11.53 2.82
C ALA A 279 26.80 -10.83 3.25
N LYS A 280 27.32 -11.14 4.45
CA LYS A 280 28.58 -10.57 4.95
C LYS A 280 29.77 -10.92 4.09
N ALA A 281 29.83 -12.17 3.60
CA ALA A 281 30.87 -12.62 2.68
C ALA A 281 30.86 -11.87 1.33
N LYS A 282 29.68 -11.41 0.87
CA LYS A 282 29.49 -10.68 -0.39
C LYS A 282 29.57 -9.16 -0.24
N ALA A 283 29.26 -8.60 0.94
CA ALA A 283 28.96 -7.18 1.12
C ALA A 283 30.20 -6.27 1.16
N GLY A 284 31.41 -6.78 1.42
CA GLY A 284 32.62 -5.94 1.57
C GLY A 284 32.41 -4.84 2.62
N THR A 285 32.53 -3.57 2.21
CA THR A 285 32.35 -2.37 3.05
C THR A 285 30.95 -1.76 2.96
N ALA A 286 29.95 -2.47 2.42
CA ALA A 286 28.60 -1.93 2.25
C ALA A 286 27.94 -1.63 3.61
N GLU A 287 27.23 -0.50 3.69
CA GLU A 287 26.47 -0.08 4.88
C GLU A 287 25.32 -1.04 5.17
N PHE A 288 24.59 -1.47 4.12
CA PHE A 288 23.40 -2.32 4.23
C PHE A 288 23.77 -3.80 4.14
N CYS A 289 23.05 -4.63 4.90
CA CYS A 289 23.20 -6.09 4.80
C CYS A 289 22.83 -6.61 3.41
N PHE A 290 21.87 -5.97 2.75
CA PHE A 290 21.37 -6.33 1.42
C PHE A 290 21.39 -5.12 0.48
N PRO A 291 22.54 -4.71 -0.05
CA PRO A 291 22.73 -3.44 -0.77
C PRO A 291 21.83 -3.29 -2.00
N GLU A 292 21.64 -4.36 -2.78
CA GLU A 292 20.80 -4.35 -3.98
C GLU A 292 19.32 -4.16 -3.61
N ALA A 293 18.85 -4.82 -2.55
CA ALA A 293 17.50 -4.67 -2.05
C ALA A 293 17.27 -3.27 -1.47
N ALA A 294 18.24 -2.70 -0.76
CA ALA A 294 18.19 -1.32 -0.26
C ALA A 294 18.07 -0.31 -1.40
N LEU A 295 18.89 -0.46 -2.44
CA LEU A 295 18.84 0.39 -3.64
C LEU A 295 17.48 0.29 -4.34
N MET A 296 17.00 -0.94 -4.56
CA MET A 296 15.68 -1.15 -5.19
C MET A 296 14.55 -0.60 -4.31
N TYR A 297 14.59 -0.80 -3.00
CA TYR A 297 13.55 -0.28 -2.12
C TYR A 297 13.46 1.25 -2.14
N ARG A 298 14.61 1.95 -2.23
CA ARG A 298 14.66 3.41 -2.32
C ARG A 298 14.14 3.93 -3.67
N SER A 299 14.49 3.27 -4.76
CA SER A 299 14.13 3.71 -6.12
C SER A 299 12.76 3.16 -6.58
N ASN A 300 12.45 1.92 -6.28
CA ASN A 300 11.23 1.22 -6.71
C ASN A 300 10.74 0.20 -5.66
N PRO A 301 10.13 0.65 -4.55
CA PRO A 301 9.64 -0.25 -3.48
C PRO A 301 8.56 -1.22 -3.96
N ASP A 302 7.86 -0.90 -5.05
CA ASP A 302 6.84 -1.79 -5.64
C ASP A 302 7.48 -2.98 -6.36
N GLY A 303 8.73 -2.86 -6.83
CA GLY A 303 9.52 -3.96 -7.38
C GLY A 303 9.80 -5.07 -6.37
N ILE A 304 10.10 -4.71 -5.12
CA ILE A 304 10.21 -5.70 -4.02
C ILE A 304 8.86 -6.38 -3.77
N THR A 305 7.77 -5.61 -3.71
CA THR A 305 6.42 -6.18 -3.51
C THR A 305 6.07 -7.18 -4.58
N TRP A 306 6.36 -6.86 -5.83
CA TRP A 306 6.09 -7.74 -6.97
C TRP A 306 6.87 -9.06 -6.85
N ARG A 307 8.17 -9.00 -6.55
CA ARG A 307 9.02 -10.21 -6.38
C ARG A 307 8.52 -11.10 -5.24
N VAL A 308 8.21 -10.51 -4.09
CA VAL A 308 7.61 -11.26 -2.97
C VAL A 308 6.32 -11.94 -3.41
N LYS A 309 5.40 -11.22 -4.05
CA LYS A 309 4.15 -11.82 -4.55
C LYS A 309 4.39 -12.97 -5.52
N GLN A 310 5.40 -12.89 -6.38
CA GLN A 310 5.76 -13.97 -7.28
C GLN A 310 6.26 -15.23 -6.53
N VAL A 311 7.05 -15.06 -5.47
CA VAL A 311 7.47 -16.17 -4.61
C VAL A 311 6.26 -16.80 -3.91
N LEU A 312 5.41 -15.98 -3.28
CA LEU A 312 4.23 -16.46 -2.58
C LEU A 312 3.26 -17.22 -3.52
N ALA A 313 3.03 -16.70 -4.71
CA ALA A 313 2.15 -17.34 -5.67
C ALA A 313 2.70 -18.71 -6.11
N ARG A 314 4.01 -18.82 -6.40
CA ARG A 314 4.65 -20.10 -6.73
C ARG A 314 4.56 -21.10 -5.58
N ALA A 315 4.78 -20.66 -4.35
CA ALA A 315 4.67 -21.52 -3.18
C ALA A 315 3.26 -22.08 -3.00
N LEU A 316 2.23 -21.24 -3.12
CA LEU A 316 0.84 -21.69 -3.01
C LEU A 316 0.43 -22.61 -4.18
N GLU A 317 0.88 -22.31 -5.41
CA GLU A 317 0.62 -23.20 -6.56
C GLU A 317 1.24 -24.60 -6.34
N SER A 318 2.43 -24.70 -5.76
CA SER A 318 3.09 -25.99 -5.52
C SER A 318 2.36 -26.85 -4.47
N MET A 319 1.53 -26.26 -3.64
CA MET A 319 0.75 -26.96 -2.59
C MET A 319 -0.62 -27.43 -3.09
N LEU A 320 -1.08 -26.98 -4.26
CA LEU A 320 -2.33 -27.45 -4.83
C LEU A 320 -2.19 -28.92 -5.29
N PRO A 321 -3.18 -29.79 -5.00
CA PRO A 321 -3.13 -31.16 -5.48
C PRO A 321 -3.00 -31.18 -7.01
N THR A 322 -2.15 -32.06 -7.52
CA THR A 322 -1.69 -32.18 -8.91
C THR A 322 -2.80 -32.43 -9.97
N ALA A 323 -4.05 -32.41 -9.59
CA ALA A 323 -5.20 -32.65 -10.49
C ALA A 323 -5.47 -31.53 -11.52
N SER A 324 -4.76 -30.41 -11.46
CA SER A 324 -4.93 -29.26 -12.38
C SER A 324 -3.65 -28.85 -13.12
N HIS A 325 -2.54 -29.53 -12.89
CA HIS A 325 -1.37 -29.33 -13.74
C HIS A 325 -1.50 -30.22 -15.00
N ALA A 326 -2.30 -29.77 -15.94
CA ALA A 326 -1.86 -30.00 -17.31
C ALA A 326 -0.44 -29.42 -17.37
N LEU A 327 0.56 -30.29 -17.46
CA LEU A 327 1.94 -29.90 -17.77
C LEU A 327 1.86 -28.80 -18.83
N PRO A 328 2.49 -27.63 -18.63
CA PRO A 328 2.63 -26.70 -19.73
C PRO A 328 3.16 -27.52 -20.89
N PRO A 329 2.66 -27.32 -22.12
CA PRO A 329 3.13 -28.08 -23.28
C PRO A 329 4.64 -28.09 -23.20
N ALA A 330 5.22 -29.30 -23.36
CA ALA A 330 6.64 -29.58 -23.15
C ALA A 330 7.44 -28.38 -23.65
N ALA A 331 8.26 -27.79 -22.78
CA ALA A 331 8.97 -26.56 -23.12
C ALA A 331 9.69 -26.82 -24.43
N SER A 332 9.30 -26.10 -25.50
CA SER A 332 9.92 -26.20 -26.80
C SER A 332 11.42 -26.07 -26.60
N SER A 333 12.20 -26.90 -27.25
CA SER A 333 13.66 -26.82 -27.14
C SER A 333 14.11 -25.40 -27.50
N PRO A 334 15.22 -24.87 -26.95
CA PRO A 334 15.72 -23.55 -27.33
C PRO A 334 15.86 -23.34 -28.83
N GLU A 335 16.13 -24.42 -29.55
CA GLU A 335 16.22 -24.44 -31.01
C GLU A 335 14.85 -24.33 -31.69
N GLU A 336 13.83 -25.00 -31.18
CA GLU A 336 12.45 -24.88 -31.67
C GLU A 336 11.89 -23.45 -31.41
N VAL A 337 12.15 -22.88 -30.24
CA VAL A 337 11.76 -21.50 -29.94
C VAL A 337 12.43 -20.53 -30.91
N ARG A 338 13.73 -20.72 -31.17
CA ARG A 338 14.47 -19.90 -32.13
C ARG A 338 13.91 -20.02 -33.52
N ALA A 339 13.60 -21.23 -33.97
CA ALA A 339 13.00 -21.48 -35.30
C ALA A 339 11.62 -20.83 -35.45
N GLN A 340 10.77 -20.90 -34.42
CA GLN A 340 9.46 -20.26 -34.40
C GLN A 340 9.56 -18.74 -34.44
N VAL A 341 10.48 -18.14 -33.67
CA VAL A 341 10.74 -16.71 -33.67
C VAL A 341 11.25 -16.23 -35.03
N GLU A 342 12.22 -16.94 -35.63
CA GLU A 342 12.75 -16.59 -36.95
C GLU A 342 11.68 -16.71 -38.06
N ALA A 343 10.83 -17.72 -38.00
CA ALA A 343 9.69 -17.83 -38.91
C ALA A 343 8.73 -16.65 -38.80
N TYR A 344 8.44 -16.19 -37.56
CA TYR A 344 7.62 -15.02 -37.35
C TYR A 344 8.28 -13.73 -37.84
N LEU A 345 9.56 -13.50 -37.51
CA LEU A 345 10.31 -12.33 -37.96
C LEU A 345 10.43 -12.27 -39.50
N THR A 346 10.57 -13.43 -40.16
CA THR A 346 10.57 -13.56 -41.63
C THR A 346 9.22 -13.16 -42.20
N ARG A 347 8.11 -13.55 -41.56
CA ARG A 347 6.74 -13.18 -41.96
C ARG A 347 6.48 -11.68 -41.85
N LEU A 348 7.09 -10.99 -40.86
CA LEU A 348 7.04 -9.54 -40.73
C LEU A 348 7.78 -8.78 -41.82
N GLY A 349 8.63 -9.47 -42.59
CA GLY A 349 9.31 -8.93 -43.76
C GLY A 349 10.26 -7.80 -43.47
N LYS A 350 10.21 -6.73 -44.28
CA LYS A 350 11.12 -5.56 -44.19
C LYS A 350 10.68 -4.51 -43.16
N SER A 351 9.91 -4.89 -42.16
CA SER A 351 9.51 -3.96 -41.08
C SER A 351 10.74 -3.39 -40.36
N PRO A 352 10.84 -2.08 -40.13
CA PRO A 352 11.97 -1.47 -39.41
C PRO A 352 12.14 -1.92 -37.96
N ARG A 353 11.14 -2.62 -37.42
CA ARG A 353 11.18 -3.19 -36.06
C ARG A 353 11.92 -4.53 -35.99
N VAL A 354 11.94 -5.29 -37.09
CA VAL A 354 12.48 -6.66 -37.14
C VAL A 354 13.94 -6.75 -36.69
N PRO A 355 14.87 -5.90 -37.14
CA PRO A 355 16.25 -5.97 -36.66
C PRO A 355 16.39 -5.79 -35.14
N ARG A 356 15.63 -4.86 -34.56
CA ARG A 356 15.64 -4.62 -33.10
C ARG A 356 14.98 -5.75 -32.31
N MET A 357 13.86 -6.30 -32.81
CA MET A 357 13.21 -7.46 -32.20
C MET A 357 14.15 -8.66 -32.16
N ARG A 358 14.87 -8.91 -33.27
CA ARG A 358 15.89 -9.98 -33.34
C ARG A 358 17.00 -9.74 -32.34
N GLN A 359 17.59 -8.54 -32.29
CA GLN A 359 18.64 -8.21 -31.30
C GLN A 359 18.18 -8.43 -29.85
N VAL A 360 16.95 -8.01 -29.53
CA VAL A 360 16.36 -8.21 -28.21
C VAL A 360 16.21 -9.70 -27.90
N PHE A 361 15.68 -10.49 -28.84
CA PHE A 361 15.51 -11.92 -28.68
C PHE A 361 16.86 -12.65 -28.53
N ASP A 362 17.84 -12.36 -29.40
CA ASP A 362 19.16 -13.00 -29.37
C ASP A 362 19.91 -12.70 -28.07
N ALA A 363 19.83 -11.45 -27.58
CA ALA A 363 20.43 -11.08 -26.30
C ALA A 363 19.80 -11.86 -25.13
N TYR A 364 18.47 -12.01 -25.11
CA TYR A 364 17.80 -12.83 -24.10
C TYR A 364 18.11 -14.32 -24.24
N ALA A 365 18.12 -14.84 -25.45
CA ALA A 365 18.48 -16.24 -25.71
C ALA A 365 19.93 -16.58 -25.29
N ALA A 366 20.81 -15.57 -25.31
CA ALA A 366 22.17 -15.64 -24.78
C ALA A 366 22.27 -15.48 -23.24
N GLY A 367 21.16 -15.30 -22.55
CA GLY A 367 21.11 -15.15 -21.09
C GLY A 367 21.38 -13.74 -20.56
N ALA A 368 21.35 -12.70 -21.40
CA ALA A 368 21.57 -11.33 -20.96
C ALA A 368 20.44 -10.83 -20.03
N SER A 369 20.79 -10.08 -19.00
CA SER A 369 19.83 -9.40 -18.15
C SER A 369 19.11 -8.28 -18.90
N LEU A 370 17.92 -7.88 -18.41
CA LEU A 370 17.14 -6.78 -19.01
C LEU A 370 17.97 -5.51 -19.19
N ASP A 371 18.78 -5.15 -18.20
CA ASP A 371 19.60 -3.93 -18.25
C ASP A 371 20.73 -4.07 -19.30
N GLN A 372 21.32 -5.26 -19.47
CA GLN A 372 22.27 -5.56 -20.53
C GLN A 372 21.63 -5.47 -21.91
N VAL A 373 20.39 -5.99 -22.06
CA VAL A 373 19.62 -5.88 -23.30
C VAL A 373 19.29 -4.42 -23.64
N ILE A 374 18.88 -3.63 -22.66
CA ILE A 374 18.64 -2.19 -22.84
C ILE A 374 19.92 -1.48 -23.28
N ALA A 375 21.05 -1.76 -22.62
CA ALA A 375 22.33 -1.17 -22.95
C ALA A 375 22.83 -1.55 -24.35
N SER A 376 22.67 -2.80 -24.76
CA SER A 376 23.16 -3.29 -26.07
C SER A 376 22.27 -2.91 -27.25
N THR A 377 20.94 -2.81 -27.03
CA THR A 377 19.97 -2.54 -28.10
C THR A 377 19.55 -1.08 -28.21
N GLY A 378 19.80 -0.27 -27.18
CA GLY A 378 19.31 1.10 -27.07
C GLY A 378 17.79 1.22 -26.95
N CYS A 379 17.08 0.11 -26.68
CA CYS A 379 15.64 0.08 -26.53
C CYS A 379 15.23 0.47 -25.12
N SER A 380 14.10 1.17 -24.97
CA SER A 380 13.51 1.39 -23.64
C SER A 380 13.05 0.07 -23.03
N ARG A 381 12.96 0.00 -21.69
CA ARG A 381 12.41 -1.16 -20.96
C ARG A 381 11.03 -1.57 -21.49
N GLY A 382 10.16 -0.61 -21.76
CA GLY A 382 8.82 -0.87 -22.33
C GLY A 382 8.89 -1.47 -23.73
N THR A 383 9.78 -0.99 -24.57
CA THR A 383 9.99 -1.51 -25.94
C THR A 383 10.48 -2.95 -25.93
N VAL A 384 11.46 -3.26 -25.06
CA VAL A 384 11.97 -4.64 -24.88
C VAL A 384 10.86 -5.57 -24.43
N SER A 385 10.08 -5.16 -23.41
CA SER A 385 8.95 -5.96 -22.90
C SER A 385 7.88 -6.20 -23.98
N ASN A 386 7.53 -5.15 -24.74
CA ASN A 386 6.54 -5.27 -25.82
C ASN A 386 7.00 -6.21 -26.93
N TYR A 387 8.26 -6.16 -27.33
CA TYR A 387 8.81 -7.07 -28.33
C TYR A 387 8.77 -8.53 -27.89
N LEU A 388 9.19 -8.80 -26.64
CA LEU A 388 9.15 -10.17 -26.12
C LEU A 388 7.71 -10.69 -25.96
N ASN A 389 6.79 -9.85 -25.49
CA ASN A 389 5.38 -10.22 -25.39
C ASN A 389 4.73 -10.47 -26.76
N GLU A 390 5.10 -9.68 -27.77
CA GLU A 390 4.65 -9.86 -29.15
C GLU A 390 5.17 -11.19 -29.71
N LEU A 391 6.45 -11.49 -29.53
CA LEU A 391 7.05 -12.75 -29.94
C LEU A 391 6.37 -13.95 -29.28
N GLU A 392 6.19 -13.94 -27.96
CA GLU A 392 5.50 -15.02 -27.22
C GLU A 392 4.06 -15.22 -27.69
N ARG A 393 3.32 -14.13 -27.89
CA ARG A 393 1.92 -14.19 -28.33
C ARG A 393 1.78 -14.79 -29.75
N GLU A 394 2.63 -14.36 -30.65
CA GLU A 394 2.53 -14.70 -32.07
C GLU A 394 3.14 -16.06 -32.42
N THR A 395 4.11 -16.52 -31.64
CA THR A 395 4.75 -17.80 -31.86
C THR A 395 4.21 -18.91 -30.97
N GLY A 396 3.54 -18.55 -29.86
CA GLY A 396 3.17 -19.51 -28.81
C GLY A 396 4.37 -20.04 -28.03
N ALA A 397 5.59 -19.59 -28.35
CA ALA A 397 6.81 -20.02 -27.71
C ALA A 397 6.96 -19.33 -26.33
N SER A 398 7.41 -20.09 -25.33
CA SER A 398 7.79 -19.52 -24.03
C SER A 398 9.25 -19.06 -24.11
N ILE A 399 9.46 -17.74 -24.26
CA ILE A 399 10.81 -17.17 -24.23
C ILE A 399 11.28 -17.14 -22.78
N VAL A 400 12.32 -17.93 -22.49
CA VAL A 400 12.94 -17.93 -21.15
C VAL A 400 13.61 -16.58 -20.94
N ARG A 401 12.90 -15.70 -20.27
CA ARG A 401 13.47 -14.45 -19.75
C ARG A 401 14.28 -14.86 -18.53
N GLY A 402 15.49 -14.36 -18.34
CA GLY A 402 16.36 -14.67 -17.19
C GLY A 402 15.72 -14.43 -15.81
N HIS A 403 14.41 -14.23 -15.79
CA HIS A 403 13.53 -14.20 -14.63
C HIS A 403 12.51 -15.32 -14.79
N ARG A 404 12.26 -16.09 -13.73
CA ARG A 404 11.18 -17.08 -13.67
C ARG A 404 9.89 -16.45 -14.21
N ARG A 405 9.14 -17.20 -15.02
CA ARG A 405 7.86 -16.76 -15.60
C ARG A 405 6.98 -16.14 -14.52
N ALA A 406 6.39 -14.98 -14.81
CA ALA A 406 5.46 -14.33 -13.88
C ALA A 406 4.22 -15.23 -13.67
N VAL A 407 3.91 -15.49 -12.41
CA VAL A 407 2.77 -16.30 -12.00
C VAL A 407 1.59 -15.38 -11.68
N LYS A 408 0.36 -15.86 -11.90
CA LYS A 408 -0.84 -15.14 -11.51
C LYS A 408 -0.91 -15.04 -9.99
N THR A 409 -1.20 -13.84 -9.48
CA THR A 409 -1.23 -13.57 -8.04
C THR A 409 -2.64 -13.45 -7.48
N ASP A 410 -3.65 -13.95 -8.21
CA ASP A 410 -5.06 -13.81 -7.83
C ASP A 410 -5.38 -14.54 -6.52
N ALA A 411 -4.79 -15.71 -6.31
CA ALA A 411 -4.94 -16.48 -5.06
C ALA A 411 -4.43 -15.75 -3.80
N LEU A 412 -3.58 -14.73 -3.96
CA LEU A 412 -3.09 -13.90 -2.85
C LEU A 412 -4.05 -12.77 -2.46
N GLN A 413 -5.17 -12.63 -3.15
CA GLN A 413 -6.04 -11.47 -3.07
C GLN A 413 -7.51 -11.88 -3.05
N GLU A 414 -8.29 -11.15 -2.28
CA GLU A 414 -9.74 -11.25 -2.24
C GLU A 414 -10.40 -10.05 -2.90
N GLU A 415 -11.51 -10.26 -3.60
CA GLU A 415 -12.32 -9.18 -4.14
C GLU A 415 -13.01 -8.43 -3.00
N ARG A 416 -13.11 -7.11 -3.15
CA ARG A 416 -13.84 -6.28 -2.20
C ARG A 416 -15.21 -6.00 -2.75
N GLU A 417 -16.20 -5.96 -1.87
CA GLU A 417 -17.55 -5.51 -2.23
C GLU A 417 -17.55 -4.08 -2.78
N ASN A 418 -16.66 -3.24 -2.27
CA ASN A 418 -16.55 -1.83 -2.63
C ASN A 418 -15.11 -1.44 -3.00
N GLY A 419 -14.92 -0.99 -4.25
CA GLY A 419 -13.66 -0.45 -4.75
C GLY A 419 -13.03 -1.28 -5.85
N GLN A 420 -12.16 -0.63 -6.66
CA GLN A 420 -11.55 -1.23 -7.85
C GLN A 420 -10.34 -2.13 -7.55
N ARG A 421 -9.80 -2.09 -6.35
CA ARG A 421 -8.60 -2.85 -5.98
C ARG A 421 -8.94 -3.99 -5.04
N ARG A 422 -8.48 -5.18 -5.40
CA ARG A 422 -8.55 -6.37 -4.53
C ARG A 422 -7.78 -6.15 -3.23
N ALA A 423 -8.20 -6.78 -2.14
CA ALA A 423 -7.49 -6.80 -0.87
C ALA A 423 -6.41 -7.89 -0.88
N SER A 424 -5.25 -7.64 -0.27
CA SER A 424 -4.25 -8.69 -0.07
C SER A 424 -4.66 -9.55 1.13
N LEU A 425 -4.79 -10.85 0.93
CA LEU A 425 -4.85 -11.86 1.99
C LEU A 425 -3.43 -12.20 2.43
N HIS A 426 -2.56 -12.49 1.44
CA HIS A 426 -1.16 -12.79 1.66
C HIS A 426 -0.27 -11.76 0.96
N ASP A 427 0.64 -11.17 1.70
CA ASP A 427 1.71 -10.31 1.22
C ASP A 427 2.90 -10.36 2.19
N PHE A 428 3.93 -9.53 1.99
CA PHE A 428 5.07 -9.49 2.90
C PHE A 428 4.66 -9.27 4.37
N HIS A 429 3.58 -8.54 4.61
CA HIS A 429 3.12 -8.26 5.97
C HIS A 429 2.52 -9.49 6.67
N SER A 430 2.11 -10.51 5.90
CA SER A 430 1.66 -11.80 6.44
C SER A 430 2.74 -12.52 7.24
N PHE A 431 4.03 -12.36 6.90
CA PHE A 431 5.13 -12.90 7.74
C PHE A 431 5.08 -12.35 9.16
N ARG A 432 4.79 -11.05 9.30
CA ARG A 432 4.64 -10.43 10.62
C ARG A 432 3.41 -10.95 11.37
N VAL A 433 2.29 -11.15 10.66
CA VAL A 433 1.08 -11.75 11.24
C VAL A 433 1.38 -13.17 11.71
N THR A 434 2.05 -13.96 10.87
CA THR A 434 2.48 -15.34 11.19
C THR A 434 3.38 -15.39 12.42
N TRP A 435 4.44 -14.58 12.43
CA TRP A 435 5.40 -14.54 13.54
C TRP A 435 4.70 -14.22 14.87
N ILE A 436 3.84 -13.19 14.87
CA ILE A 436 3.09 -12.78 16.06
C ILE A 436 2.13 -13.89 16.51
N THR A 437 1.41 -14.51 15.57
CA THR A 437 0.47 -15.59 15.86
C THR A 437 1.19 -16.80 16.46
N LEU A 438 2.31 -17.22 15.85
CA LEU A 438 3.11 -18.34 16.34
C LEU A 438 3.74 -18.06 17.71
N ALA A 439 4.29 -16.84 17.90
CA ALA A 439 4.90 -16.45 19.18
C ALA A 439 3.86 -16.48 20.32
N LEU A 440 2.68 -15.91 20.10
CA LEU A 440 1.60 -15.90 21.08
C LEU A 440 1.01 -17.30 21.31
N ALA A 441 0.88 -18.12 20.26
CA ALA A 441 0.45 -19.51 20.38
C ALA A 441 1.46 -20.38 21.14
N ALA A 442 2.76 -20.06 21.03
CA ALA A 442 3.83 -20.69 21.80
C ALA A 442 3.92 -20.20 23.25
N GLY A 443 3.08 -19.25 23.68
CA GLY A 443 3.03 -18.72 25.04
C GLY A 443 4.03 -17.60 25.32
N VAL A 444 4.61 -16.98 24.30
CA VAL A 444 5.45 -15.79 24.49
C VAL A 444 4.59 -14.65 25.04
N PRO A 445 4.99 -13.99 26.16
CA PRO A 445 4.24 -12.90 26.75
C PRO A 445 3.94 -11.80 25.75
N LEU A 446 2.71 -11.30 25.75
CA LEU A 446 2.20 -10.32 24.81
C LEU A 446 3.01 -9.02 24.81
N GLU A 447 3.53 -8.62 25.97
CA GLU A 447 4.37 -7.44 26.15
C GLU A 447 5.73 -7.60 25.43
N LEU A 448 6.30 -8.82 25.45
CA LEU A 448 7.52 -9.12 24.70
C LEU A 448 7.26 -9.10 23.20
N VAL A 449 6.15 -9.69 22.74
CA VAL A 449 5.74 -9.63 21.33
C VAL A 449 5.52 -8.18 20.89
N GLN A 450 4.89 -7.36 21.71
CA GLN A 450 4.71 -5.93 21.46
C GLN A 450 6.07 -5.23 21.33
N ARG A 451 6.99 -5.49 22.26
CA ARG A 451 8.33 -4.89 22.28
C ARG A 451 9.13 -5.25 21.03
N VAL A 452 9.25 -6.54 20.71
CA VAL A 452 9.97 -7.04 19.52
C VAL A 452 9.39 -6.47 18.22
N THR A 453 8.07 -6.33 18.16
CA THR A 453 7.40 -5.84 16.95
C THR A 453 7.30 -4.30 16.88
N GLY A 454 7.66 -3.57 17.94
CA GLY A 454 7.58 -2.12 17.98
C GLY A 454 6.16 -1.57 17.84
N HIS A 455 5.15 -2.24 18.43
CA HIS A 455 3.78 -1.74 18.46
C HIS A 455 3.58 -0.82 19.67
N ARG A 456 2.88 0.32 19.46
CA ARG A 456 2.62 1.27 20.54
C ARG A 456 1.73 0.74 21.65
N THR A 457 0.81 -0.17 21.32
CA THR A 457 -0.14 -0.73 22.29
C THR A 457 -0.38 -2.21 22.02
N VAL A 458 -0.61 -2.95 23.08
CA VAL A 458 -1.03 -4.37 23.08
C VAL A 458 -2.32 -4.56 22.27
N ALA A 459 -3.27 -3.62 22.38
CA ALA A 459 -4.53 -3.66 21.65
C ALA A 459 -4.33 -3.73 20.13
N VAL A 460 -3.30 -3.08 19.59
CA VAL A 460 -2.96 -3.15 18.16
C VAL A 460 -2.50 -4.56 17.78
N VAL A 461 -1.71 -5.22 18.63
CA VAL A 461 -1.23 -6.59 18.39
C VAL A 461 -2.41 -7.55 18.34
N LEU A 462 -3.27 -7.54 19.34
CA LEU A 462 -4.43 -8.43 19.42
C LEU A 462 -5.43 -8.19 18.31
N LYS A 463 -5.79 -6.94 18.05
CA LYS A 463 -6.82 -6.60 17.06
C LYS A 463 -6.42 -6.92 15.62
N HIS A 464 -5.16 -6.71 15.25
CA HIS A 464 -4.76 -6.70 13.85
C HIS A 464 -3.83 -7.83 13.45
N TYR A 465 -3.16 -8.49 14.41
CA TYR A 465 -2.11 -9.45 14.11
C TYR A 465 -2.33 -10.83 14.69
N PHE A 466 -2.97 -10.96 15.85
CA PHE A 466 -3.21 -12.25 16.46
C PHE A 466 -4.38 -12.96 15.77
N ARG A 467 -4.07 -14.03 15.02
CA ARG A 467 -5.03 -14.80 14.21
C ARG A 467 -4.82 -16.30 14.42
N PRO A 468 -5.09 -16.83 15.62
CA PRO A 468 -4.98 -18.26 15.87
C PRO A 468 -6.03 -19.00 15.05
N GLY A 469 -5.63 -20.12 14.44
CA GLY A 469 -6.56 -21.06 13.84
C GLY A 469 -7.52 -21.66 14.88
N ARG A 470 -8.66 -22.20 14.44
CA ARG A 470 -9.61 -22.87 15.35
C ARG A 470 -8.95 -24.04 16.07
N GLU A 471 -8.09 -24.78 15.39
CA GLU A 471 -7.39 -25.93 15.95
C GLU A 471 -6.31 -25.49 16.96
N ASP A 472 -5.52 -24.47 16.64
CA ASP A 472 -4.53 -23.90 17.56
C ASP A 472 -5.19 -23.39 18.83
N PHE A 473 -6.33 -22.70 18.70
CA PHE A 473 -7.11 -22.22 19.83
C PHE A 473 -7.65 -23.39 20.65
N ARG A 474 -8.18 -24.43 20.00
CA ARG A 474 -8.67 -25.63 20.66
C ARG A 474 -7.56 -26.30 21.45
N GLN A 475 -6.40 -26.57 20.85
CA GLN A 475 -5.27 -27.21 21.51
C GLN A 475 -4.74 -26.37 22.67
N ALA A 476 -4.59 -25.06 22.52
CA ALA A 476 -4.19 -24.17 23.60
C ALA A 476 -5.18 -24.17 24.75
N LEU A 477 -6.48 -24.17 24.46
CA LEU A 477 -7.54 -24.22 25.45
C LEU A 477 -7.55 -25.57 26.22
N PHE A 478 -7.47 -26.68 25.48
CA PHE A 478 -7.40 -28.02 26.11
C PHE A 478 -6.15 -28.15 26.99
N LYS A 479 -5.01 -27.60 26.57
CA LYS A 479 -3.78 -27.61 27.38
C LYS A 479 -3.89 -26.75 28.65
N ALA A 480 -4.66 -25.66 28.60
CA ALA A 480 -4.84 -24.74 29.71
C ALA A 480 -5.97 -25.13 30.67
N MET A 481 -6.93 -25.97 30.20
CA MET A 481 -8.08 -26.36 31.02
C MET A 481 -7.76 -27.50 32.00
N PRO A 482 -8.34 -27.50 33.22
CA PRO A 482 -8.25 -28.62 34.12
C PRO A 482 -8.77 -29.91 33.48
N ASN A 483 -8.13 -31.04 33.77
CA ASN A 483 -8.48 -32.37 33.22
C ASN A 483 -9.96 -32.76 33.42
N MET A 484 -10.61 -32.24 34.48
CA MET A 484 -12.03 -32.47 34.72
C MET A 484 -12.97 -31.85 33.68
N LEU A 485 -12.52 -30.79 32.98
CA LEU A 485 -13.30 -30.12 31.92
C LEU A 485 -12.95 -30.64 30.53
N ALA A 486 -11.88 -31.40 30.38
CA ALA A 486 -11.41 -32.03 29.17
C ALA A 486 -11.14 -33.53 29.38
N PRO A 487 -12.16 -34.33 29.62
CA PRO A 487 -11.98 -35.76 29.84
C PRO A 487 -11.42 -36.41 28.56
N GLY A 488 -10.29 -37.11 28.70
CA GLY A 488 -9.59 -37.76 27.59
C GLY A 488 -8.38 -37.01 27.07
N SER A 489 -8.07 -35.82 27.57
CA SER A 489 -6.77 -35.18 27.31
C SER A 489 -5.66 -35.97 28.00
N PRO A 490 -4.54 -36.25 27.32
CA PRO A 490 -3.41 -36.90 27.97
C PRO A 490 -2.94 -36.00 29.13
N PRO A 491 -2.63 -36.58 30.29
CA PRO A 491 -2.17 -35.84 31.46
C PRO A 491 -0.93 -35.00 31.06
N SER A 492 -0.83 -33.79 31.64
CA SER A 492 0.30 -32.90 31.39
C SER A 492 1.63 -33.62 31.65
N PRO A 493 2.73 -33.26 31.01
CA PRO A 493 4.04 -33.84 31.30
C PRO A 493 4.37 -33.86 32.80
N SER A 494 4.01 -32.80 33.53
CA SER A 494 4.16 -32.69 34.98
C SER A 494 3.32 -33.72 35.74
N ALA A 495 2.04 -33.89 35.38
CA ALA A 495 1.16 -34.87 35.97
C ALA A 495 1.59 -36.32 35.65
N ARG A 496 2.17 -36.55 34.46
CA ARG A 496 2.78 -37.86 34.11
C ARG A 496 4.03 -38.12 34.93
N MET A 497 4.90 -37.13 35.11
CA MET A 497 6.09 -37.25 35.95
C MET A 497 5.71 -37.53 37.42
N GLU A 498 4.71 -36.84 37.94
CA GLU A 498 4.21 -37.04 39.30
C GLU A 498 3.60 -38.43 39.47
N ALA A 499 2.83 -38.94 38.53
CA ALA A 499 2.27 -40.29 38.53
C ALA A 499 3.37 -41.36 38.51
N ILE A 500 4.42 -41.19 37.69
CA ILE A 500 5.57 -42.10 37.64
C ILE A 500 6.33 -42.06 38.98
N LEU A 501 6.60 -40.87 39.53
CA LEU A 501 7.30 -40.71 40.80
C LEU A 501 6.52 -41.35 41.97
N THR A 502 5.18 -41.19 41.99
CA THR A 502 4.32 -41.73 43.03
C THR A 502 4.17 -43.27 42.95
N GLY A 503 4.22 -43.80 41.71
CA GLY A 503 4.14 -45.24 41.46
C GLY A 503 5.49 -45.98 41.51
N MET A 504 6.60 -45.28 41.63
CA MET A 504 7.95 -45.84 41.58
C MET A 504 8.22 -46.77 42.75
N THR A 505 8.68 -47.98 42.46
CA THR A 505 9.05 -48.99 43.46
C THR A 505 10.51 -49.44 43.27
N GLY A 506 11.06 -50.14 44.26
CA GLY A 506 12.42 -50.68 44.18
C GLY A 506 12.64 -51.61 42.99
N ASN A 507 11.57 -52.18 42.41
CA ASN A 507 11.65 -53.09 41.26
C ASN A 507 11.47 -52.36 39.92
N THR A 508 10.78 -51.22 39.90
CA THR A 508 10.46 -50.48 38.67
C THR A 508 11.34 -49.25 38.45
N TRP A 509 12.15 -48.84 39.41
CA TRP A 509 12.87 -47.57 39.44
C TRP A 509 13.74 -47.30 38.20
N ARG A 510 14.30 -48.32 37.55
CA ARG A 510 15.16 -48.18 36.37
C ARG A 510 14.34 -47.80 35.14
N GLU A 511 13.20 -48.42 34.96
CA GLU A 511 12.26 -48.19 33.87
C GLU A 511 11.57 -46.82 34.04
N ASP A 512 11.11 -46.56 35.26
CA ASP A 512 10.47 -45.31 35.66
C ASP A 512 11.42 -44.10 35.50
N ARG A 513 12.69 -44.27 35.84
CA ARG A 513 13.73 -43.25 35.61
C ARG A 513 13.94 -42.98 34.11
N SER A 514 13.94 -44.00 33.26
CA SER A 514 14.06 -43.85 31.83
C SER A 514 12.90 -43.04 31.26
N GLN A 515 11.67 -43.40 31.65
CA GLN A 515 10.45 -42.69 31.23
C GLN A 515 10.44 -41.21 31.69
N LEU A 516 10.91 -40.95 32.94
CA LEU A 516 11.05 -39.57 33.45
C LEU A 516 12.06 -38.75 32.63
N LEU A 517 13.19 -39.35 32.27
CA LEU A 517 14.20 -38.70 31.45
C LEU A 517 13.69 -38.38 30.04
N ASP A 518 12.90 -39.26 29.44
CA ASP A 518 12.31 -39.06 28.12
C ASP A 518 11.22 -37.98 28.15
N LEU A 519 10.40 -37.95 29.22
CA LEU A 519 9.44 -36.86 29.45
C LEU A 519 10.12 -35.52 29.69
N LEU A 520 11.23 -35.47 30.42
CA LEU A 520 12.02 -34.25 30.60
C LEU A 520 12.68 -33.77 29.31
N ARG A 521 13.16 -34.71 28.48
CA ARG A 521 13.74 -34.37 27.15
C ARG A 521 12.67 -33.83 26.20
N SER A 522 11.50 -34.46 26.16
CA SER A 522 10.38 -34.01 25.34
C SER A 522 9.74 -32.70 25.81
N SER A 523 9.87 -32.38 27.10
CA SER A 523 9.32 -31.13 27.69
C SER A 523 10.25 -29.92 27.54
N ASN A 524 11.51 -30.09 27.11
CA ASN A 524 12.48 -29.02 26.97
C ASN A 524 13.05 -28.97 25.55
N PRO A 525 12.39 -28.26 24.61
CA PRO A 525 12.81 -28.17 23.20
C PRO A 525 14.17 -27.50 23.01
N LEU A 526 14.78 -26.90 24.04
CA LEU A 526 16.04 -26.19 23.94
C LEU A 526 17.31 -27.07 24.13
N ARG A 527 17.18 -28.39 24.27
CA ARG A 527 18.33 -29.30 24.50
C ARG A 527 18.62 -30.32 23.40
N THR A 528 18.02 -30.24 22.23
CA THR A 528 18.23 -31.19 21.13
C THR A 528 19.35 -30.82 20.14
N THR A 529 20.21 -29.86 20.45
CA THR A 529 21.34 -29.52 19.56
C THR A 529 22.68 -29.44 20.29
N SER A 530 23.03 -30.44 21.09
CA SER A 530 24.40 -30.56 21.64
C SER A 530 24.73 -31.99 22.02
N GLN A 531 24.81 -32.88 21.03
CA GLN A 531 25.63 -34.11 21.07
C GLN A 531 25.87 -34.58 19.62
N ALA A 532 26.68 -33.84 18.88
CA ALA A 532 27.48 -34.42 17.79
C ALA A 532 28.70 -35.03 18.44
N GLU A 533 28.86 -36.32 18.25
CA GLU A 533 29.92 -37.20 18.75
C GLU A 533 31.31 -36.60 18.63
N VAL A 534 31.99 -36.43 19.75
CA VAL A 534 33.47 -36.38 19.78
C VAL A 534 33.95 -37.81 19.83
N ALA A 535 34.33 -38.36 18.68
CA ALA A 535 35.07 -39.59 18.59
C ALA A 535 36.48 -39.41 19.21
N PRO A 536 36.96 -40.36 20.08
CA PRO A 536 38.30 -40.24 20.64
C PRO A 536 39.37 -40.52 19.57
N GLN A 537 40.20 -39.53 19.24
CA GLN A 537 41.41 -39.75 18.50
C GLN A 537 42.38 -40.56 19.36
N ARG A 538 42.74 -41.74 18.88
CA ARG A 538 43.87 -42.56 19.41
C ARG A 538 45.17 -41.85 19.03
N VAL A 539 45.94 -41.50 20.07
CA VAL A 539 47.32 -41.12 19.93
C VAL A 539 48.14 -42.41 19.80
N SER A 540 48.88 -42.49 18.74
CA SER A 540 50.07 -43.33 18.62
C SER A 540 51.20 -42.47 18.05
#